data_aefdd97e58010764ebfc1e69bac3ae11
#
_entry.id   aefdd97e58010764ebfc1e69bac3ae11
#
_cell.length_a   1.000
_cell.length_b   1.000
_cell.length_c   1.000
_cell.angle_alpha   90.00
_cell.angle_beta   90.00
_cell.angle_gamma   90.00
#
_symmetry.space_group_name_H-M   'P 1'
#
loop_
_entity.id
_entity.type
_entity.pdbx_description
1 polymer ?
#
loop_
_entity_poly.entity_id
_entity_poly.type
_entity_poly.pdbx_seq_one_letter_code
_entity_poly.pdbx_strand_id
1 'polypeptide(L)'
;MGTILGAALVSHHPGLMQCEEFRRLMGNGQDSDLIAGYARLRERIAAAAPDVVLIFDSHWFTTGYHLVDGGDRYQGNYISDEMPWYLYGVPYSYRGYPKLALDIEAVSREQGGFNRAICNPDLGRHYPTINLIKQLRLELSDTPVVSVSSCQNCDWKHFLKSGEVIGEAIRRSELKVVMLASGALSHKFNGIDWKPNHPRIFHESNVSSPENMASDKRAIERMAMGRHDEILAHWDEDYRQRPWEAFGAHYLQMLGALGGAACRAKGEALSAYENARGTGNIHMWFDTSASADADASASASASASAYSDAYADASTKAKGS
;
A
#
# COMPACT_ATOMS: atom_id res chain seq x y z
N MET A 1 -8.53 17.98 10.73
CA MET A 1 -7.97 17.64 9.41
C MET A 1 -7.32 16.27 9.52
N GLY A 2 -7.70 15.35 8.66
CA GLY A 2 -7.19 13.97 8.71
C GLY A 2 -5.74 13.87 8.30
N THR A 3 -5.08 12.83 8.78
CA THR A 3 -3.62 12.66 8.63
C THR A 3 -3.27 11.21 8.27
N ILE A 4 -2.35 11.03 7.35
CA ILE A 4 -1.70 9.74 7.10
C ILE A 4 -0.52 9.65 8.07
N LEU A 5 -0.61 8.73 9.04
CA LEU A 5 0.38 8.60 10.11
C LEU A 5 1.60 7.77 9.70
N GLY A 6 1.46 6.98 8.66
CA GLY A 6 2.49 6.13 8.11
C GLY A 6 1.94 5.27 6.99
N ALA A 7 2.83 4.73 6.20
CA ALA A 7 2.49 3.81 5.12
C ALA A 7 3.49 2.65 5.08
N ALA A 8 3.11 1.52 4.50
CA ALA A 8 4.02 0.41 4.34
C ALA A 8 3.82 -0.33 3.00
N LEU A 9 4.92 -0.75 2.39
CA LEU A 9 4.92 -1.82 1.39
C LEU A 9 4.99 -3.14 2.14
N VAL A 10 4.06 -4.06 1.88
CA VAL A 10 3.89 -5.28 2.68
C VAL A 10 3.62 -6.47 1.78
N SER A 11 4.44 -7.50 1.90
CA SER A 11 4.15 -8.79 1.26
C SER A 11 2.97 -9.49 1.94
N HIS A 12 2.17 -10.18 1.15
CA HIS A 12 1.09 -11.07 1.63
C HIS A 12 1.28 -12.50 1.12
N HIS A 13 2.51 -12.90 0.78
CA HIS A 13 2.75 -14.21 0.19
C HIS A 13 2.02 -15.33 0.96
N PRO A 14 1.26 -16.20 0.26
CA PRO A 14 0.36 -17.16 0.93
C PRO A 14 1.07 -18.15 1.84
N GLY A 15 2.34 -18.46 1.56
CA GLY A 15 3.18 -19.29 2.43
C GLY A 15 3.39 -18.72 3.83
N LEU A 16 3.26 -17.41 4.02
CA LEU A 16 3.37 -16.77 5.33
C LEU A 16 2.13 -17.02 6.21
N MET A 17 1.02 -17.45 5.64
CA MET A 17 -0.19 -17.84 6.39
C MET A 17 -0.11 -19.27 6.95
N GLN A 18 0.86 -20.05 6.53
CA GLN A 18 1.06 -21.42 7.03
C GLN A 18 1.60 -21.42 8.47
N CYS A 19 1.41 -22.53 9.18
CA CYS A 19 1.95 -22.69 10.54
C CYS A 19 3.50 -22.63 10.53
N GLU A 20 4.08 -22.28 11.67
CA GLU A 20 5.52 -22.12 11.80
C GLU A 20 6.30 -23.38 11.45
N GLU A 21 5.80 -24.55 11.86
CA GLU A 21 6.43 -25.83 11.56
C GLU A 21 6.57 -26.04 10.05
N PHE A 22 5.51 -25.78 9.29
CA PHE A 22 5.55 -25.89 7.82
C PHE A 22 6.48 -24.86 7.21
N ARG A 23 6.46 -23.61 7.67
CA ARG A 23 7.36 -22.58 7.16
C ARG A 23 8.83 -22.90 7.43
N ARG A 24 9.16 -23.43 8.62
CA ARG A 24 10.50 -23.87 8.95
C ARG A 24 10.93 -25.08 8.12
N LEU A 25 10.02 -26.01 7.84
CA LEU A 25 10.31 -27.11 6.93
C LEU A 25 10.69 -26.60 5.53
N MET A 26 9.91 -25.65 4.99
CA MET A 26 10.18 -24.99 3.71
C MET A 26 11.44 -24.12 3.75
N GLY A 27 11.81 -23.63 4.91
CA GLY A 27 12.96 -22.76 5.16
C GLY A 27 14.23 -23.49 5.60
N ASN A 28 14.31 -24.82 5.45
CA ASN A 28 15.45 -25.60 5.92
C ASN A 28 15.82 -25.35 7.40
N GLY A 29 14.80 -25.38 8.26
CA GLY A 29 14.91 -25.13 9.70
C GLY A 29 14.80 -23.67 10.13
N GLN A 30 14.77 -22.71 9.19
CA GLN A 30 14.64 -21.28 9.47
C GLN A 30 13.29 -20.76 8.97
N ASP A 31 12.66 -19.88 9.75
CA ASP A 31 11.46 -19.15 9.29
C ASP A 31 11.84 -18.01 8.33
N SER A 32 10.87 -17.47 7.61
CA SER A 32 11.03 -16.27 6.80
C SER A 32 11.23 -15.03 7.68
N ASP A 33 12.13 -14.12 7.31
CA ASP A 33 12.29 -12.83 7.99
C ASP A 33 11.08 -11.91 7.78
N LEU A 34 10.26 -12.16 6.74
CA LEU A 34 8.99 -11.49 6.56
C LEU A 34 8.03 -11.70 7.76
N ILE A 35 8.12 -12.84 8.45
CA ILE A 35 7.33 -13.09 9.67
C ILE A 35 7.79 -12.18 10.81
N ALA A 36 9.10 -12.02 11.00
CA ALA A 36 9.65 -11.06 11.95
C ALA A 36 9.31 -9.61 11.53
N GLY A 37 9.32 -9.33 10.23
CA GLY A 37 8.90 -8.05 9.65
C GLY A 37 7.45 -7.68 10.01
N TYR A 38 6.52 -8.63 10.00
CA TYR A 38 5.15 -8.37 10.48
C TYR A 38 5.11 -7.99 11.97
N ALA A 39 5.99 -8.56 12.81
CA ALA A 39 6.05 -8.16 14.22
C ALA A 39 6.48 -6.69 14.35
N ARG A 40 7.53 -6.29 13.63
CA ARG A 40 8.01 -4.90 13.59
C ARG A 40 6.93 -3.95 13.05
N LEU A 41 6.19 -4.37 12.01
CA LEU A 41 5.10 -3.59 11.45
C LEU A 41 3.93 -3.43 12.43
N ARG A 42 3.59 -4.47 13.20
CA ARG A 42 2.59 -4.36 14.29
C ARG A 42 2.97 -3.30 15.31
N GLU A 43 4.25 -3.25 15.70
CA GLU A 43 4.76 -2.23 16.65
C GLU A 43 4.61 -0.82 16.07
N ARG A 44 4.91 -0.61 14.77
CA ARG A 44 4.72 0.68 14.10
C ARG A 44 3.25 1.09 14.04
N ILE A 45 2.35 0.18 13.68
CA ILE A 45 0.90 0.45 13.63
C ILE A 45 0.36 0.73 15.02
N ALA A 46 0.77 -0.04 16.03
CA ALA A 46 0.34 0.19 17.41
C ALA A 46 0.81 1.55 17.95
N ALA A 47 2.05 1.94 17.65
CA ALA A 47 2.58 3.26 18.04
C ALA A 47 1.86 4.42 17.33
N ALA A 48 1.48 4.23 16.07
CA ALA A 48 0.71 5.21 15.30
C ALA A 48 -0.72 5.36 15.81
N ALA A 49 -1.31 4.29 16.38
CA ALA A 49 -2.68 4.26 16.90
C ALA A 49 -3.72 4.83 15.88
N PRO A 50 -3.84 4.25 14.66
CA PRO A 50 -4.73 4.77 13.64
C PRO A 50 -6.20 4.52 13.96
N ASP A 51 -7.07 5.41 13.49
CA ASP A 51 -8.52 5.21 13.49
C ASP A 51 -8.96 4.19 12.42
N VAL A 52 -8.20 4.10 11.31
CA VAL A 52 -8.47 3.20 10.18
C VAL A 52 -7.15 2.71 9.56
N VAL A 53 -7.10 1.44 9.18
CA VAL A 53 -6.07 0.88 8.30
C VAL A 53 -6.65 0.75 6.89
N LEU A 54 -6.00 1.35 5.89
CA LEU A 54 -6.38 1.24 4.49
C LEU A 54 -5.42 0.30 3.77
N ILE A 55 -5.94 -0.72 3.06
CA ILE A 55 -5.17 -1.75 2.35
C ILE A 55 -5.39 -1.60 0.85
N PHE A 56 -4.34 -1.34 0.09
CA PHE A 56 -4.35 -1.48 -1.37
C PHE A 56 -4.12 -2.95 -1.71
N ASP A 57 -5.19 -3.65 -2.12
CA ASP A 57 -5.22 -5.09 -2.33
C ASP A 57 -4.90 -5.43 -3.80
N SER A 58 -3.77 -6.09 -4.03
CA SER A 58 -3.30 -6.43 -5.38
C SER A 58 -4.01 -7.63 -6.00
N HIS A 59 -4.81 -8.40 -5.25
CA HIS A 59 -5.60 -9.52 -5.76
C HIS A 59 -7.09 -9.20 -5.95
N TRP A 60 -7.54 -8.05 -5.46
CA TRP A 60 -8.89 -7.59 -5.76
C TRP A 60 -8.91 -6.88 -7.12
N PHE A 61 -8.95 -7.69 -8.18
CA PHE A 61 -9.01 -7.17 -9.55
C PHE A 61 -10.42 -6.75 -9.94
N THR A 62 -10.52 -5.55 -10.48
CA THR A 62 -11.76 -4.97 -11.00
C THR A 62 -11.59 -4.40 -12.40
N THR A 63 -12.68 -3.98 -13.02
CA THR A 63 -12.68 -3.29 -14.32
C THR A 63 -13.55 -2.04 -14.24
N GLY A 64 -13.14 -0.96 -14.90
CA GLY A 64 -13.88 0.30 -14.97
C GLY A 64 -13.66 1.23 -13.79
N TYR A 65 -13.52 0.71 -12.56
CA TYR A 65 -13.30 1.50 -11.36
C TYR A 65 -12.35 0.81 -10.38
N HIS A 66 -11.64 1.61 -9.58
CA HIS A 66 -11.06 1.16 -8.33
C HIS A 66 -12.19 1.11 -7.30
N LEU A 67 -12.55 -0.08 -6.85
CA LEU A 67 -13.58 -0.23 -5.82
C LEU A 67 -12.96 -0.03 -4.44
N VAL A 68 -13.70 0.68 -3.59
CA VAL A 68 -13.36 0.90 -2.19
C VAL A 68 -14.40 0.19 -1.33
N ASP A 69 -13.94 -0.68 -0.45
CA ASP A 69 -14.82 -1.51 0.38
C ASP A 69 -15.54 -0.66 1.44
N GLY A 70 -16.85 -0.56 1.31
CA GLY A 70 -17.73 0.31 2.10
C GLY A 70 -18.65 -0.44 3.08
N GLY A 71 -18.39 -1.70 3.36
CA GLY A 71 -19.13 -2.43 4.39
C GLY A 71 -18.74 -2.02 5.80
N ASP A 72 -19.60 -2.28 6.77
CA ASP A 72 -19.37 -1.94 8.19
C ASP A 72 -18.66 -3.07 8.95
N ARG A 73 -18.98 -4.32 8.64
CA ARG A 73 -18.41 -5.50 9.29
C ARG A 73 -18.31 -6.67 8.34
N TYR A 74 -17.23 -7.41 8.49
CA TYR A 74 -16.95 -8.60 7.70
C TYR A 74 -16.61 -9.76 8.61
N GLN A 75 -17.25 -10.91 8.37
CA GLN A 75 -16.99 -12.14 9.11
C GLN A 75 -17.24 -13.37 8.24
N GLY A 76 -16.47 -14.41 8.46
CA GLY A 76 -16.62 -15.65 7.71
C GLY A 76 -15.42 -16.57 7.84
N ASN A 77 -15.37 -17.55 6.96
CA ASN A 77 -14.24 -18.42 6.76
C ASN A 77 -13.73 -18.21 5.34
N TYR A 78 -12.48 -17.73 5.23
CA TYR A 78 -11.87 -17.48 3.95
C TYR A 78 -11.41 -18.80 3.31
N ILE A 79 -11.69 -18.92 2.02
CA ILE A 79 -11.17 -19.98 1.13
C ILE A 79 -10.61 -19.25 -0.09
N SER A 80 -9.38 -19.56 -0.47
CA SER A 80 -8.75 -18.95 -1.66
C SER A 80 -9.34 -19.53 -2.95
N ASP A 81 -9.76 -18.66 -3.86
CA ASP A 81 -10.19 -19.07 -5.20
C ASP A 81 -9.03 -19.62 -6.03
N GLU A 82 -7.83 -19.08 -5.82
CA GLU A 82 -6.61 -19.44 -6.56
C GLU A 82 -5.98 -20.74 -6.07
N MET A 83 -6.01 -21.00 -4.75
CA MET A 83 -5.36 -22.16 -4.12
C MET A 83 -6.17 -22.71 -2.95
N PRO A 84 -7.39 -23.23 -3.24
CA PRO A 84 -8.30 -23.70 -2.20
C PRO A 84 -7.78 -24.91 -1.43
N TRP A 85 -6.82 -25.65 -1.96
CA TRP A 85 -6.12 -26.76 -1.27
C TRP A 85 -5.07 -26.25 -0.27
N TYR A 86 -4.65 -24.98 -0.34
CA TYR A 86 -3.55 -24.43 0.43
C TYR A 86 -4.02 -23.41 1.47
N LEU A 87 -4.99 -22.57 1.12
CA LEU A 87 -5.62 -21.60 1.99
C LEU A 87 -7.13 -21.85 2.06
N TYR A 88 -7.57 -22.49 3.13
CA TYR A 88 -8.99 -22.79 3.37
C TYR A 88 -9.33 -22.72 4.86
N GLY A 89 -10.59 -22.40 5.16
CA GLY A 89 -11.10 -22.40 6.51
C GLY A 89 -10.46 -21.38 7.44
N VAL A 90 -9.92 -20.27 6.91
CA VAL A 90 -9.31 -19.21 7.70
C VAL A 90 -10.40 -18.30 8.26
N PRO A 91 -10.72 -18.37 9.56
CA PRO A 91 -11.79 -17.56 10.14
C PRO A 91 -11.34 -16.09 10.17
N TYR A 92 -12.26 -15.16 9.85
CA TYR A 92 -12.03 -13.74 9.97
C TYR A 92 -13.25 -13.02 10.56
N SER A 93 -12.98 -11.96 11.32
CA SER A 93 -13.99 -11.02 11.80
C SER A 93 -13.31 -9.67 12.01
N TYR A 94 -13.71 -8.66 11.24
CA TYR A 94 -13.15 -7.30 11.37
C TYR A 94 -14.19 -6.24 11.01
N ARG A 95 -13.94 -5.02 11.48
CA ARG A 95 -14.77 -3.87 11.14
C ARG A 95 -14.26 -3.21 9.86
N GLY A 96 -15.21 -2.72 9.04
CA GLY A 96 -14.93 -1.75 8.00
C GLY A 96 -15.17 -0.32 8.45
N TYR A 97 -15.08 0.63 7.52
CA TYR A 97 -15.35 2.05 7.78
C TYR A 97 -16.08 2.67 6.58
N PRO A 98 -17.41 2.49 6.47
CA PRO A 98 -18.21 2.92 5.32
C PRO A 98 -18.05 4.38 4.95
N LYS A 99 -17.96 5.26 5.97
CA LYS A 99 -17.84 6.70 5.74
C LYS A 99 -16.60 7.07 4.91
N LEU A 100 -15.45 6.45 5.19
CA LEU A 100 -14.23 6.74 4.41
C LEU A 100 -14.40 6.31 2.95
N ALA A 101 -15.02 5.16 2.68
CA ALA A 101 -15.28 4.70 1.32
C ALA A 101 -16.19 5.68 0.54
N LEU A 102 -17.24 6.16 1.18
CA LEU A 102 -18.16 7.15 0.60
C LEU A 102 -17.47 8.52 0.39
N ASP A 103 -16.66 8.98 1.33
CA ASP A 103 -15.89 10.22 1.20
C ASP A 103 -14.88 10.11 0.02
N ILE A 104 -14.21 8.97 -0.15
CA ILE A 104 -13.33 8.71 -1.30
C ILE A 104 -14.12 8.76 -2.61
N GLU A 105 -15.29 8.14 -2.68
CA GLU A 105 -16.13 8.23 -3.88
C GLU A 105 -16.59 9.67 -4.17
N ALA A 106 -16.96 10.43 -3.16
CA ALA A 106 -17.38 11.82 -3.32
C ALA A 106 -16.25 12.68 -3.90
N VAL A 107 -15.04 12.59 -3.35
CA VAL A 107 -13.85 13.29 -3.89
C VAL A 107 -13.51 12.79 -5.29
N SER A 108 -13.64 11.49 -5.55
CA SER A 108 -13.42 10.91 -6.88
C SER A 108 -14.35 11.50 -7.93
N ARG A 109 -15.64 11.65 -7.61
CA ARG A 109 -16.62 12.27 -8.50
C ARG A 109 -16.31 13.74 -8.76
N GLU A 110 -15.92 14.48 -7.72
CA GLU A 110 -15.53 15.89 -7.81
C GLU A 110 -14.30 16.10 -8.70
N GLN A 111 -13.29 15.23 -8.58
CA GLN A 111 -12.02 15.38 -9.28
C GLN A 111 -11.91 14.59 -10.58
N GLY A 112 -13.00 13.97 -11.07
CA GLY A 112 -12.99 13.14 -12.26
C GLY A 112 -12.16 11.85 -12.12
N GLY A 113 -12.06 11.33 -10.90
CA GLY A 113 -11.36 10.08 -10.60
C GLY A 113 -12.23 8.85 -10.84
N PHE A 114 -11.61 7.68 -10.66
CA PHE A 114 -12.23 6.37 -10.94
C PHE A 114 -12.41 5.50 -9.67
N ASN A 115 -12.51 6.10 -8.48
CA ASN A 115 -12.81 5.38 -7.25
C ASN A 115 -14.32 5.33 -7.01
N ARG A 116 -14.82 4.16 -6.57
CA ARG A 116 -16.24 3.96 -6.22
C ARG A 116 -16.36 3.13 -4.96
N ALA A 117 -17.21 3.55 -4.04
CA ALA A 117 -17.57 2.76 -2.88
C ALA A 117 -18.49 1.60 -3.28
N ILE A 118 -18.31 0.45 -2.66
CA ILE A 118 -19.19 -0.70 -2.83
C ILE A 118 -19.57 -1.28 -1.47
N CYS A 119 -20.86 -1.43 -1.22
CA CYS A 119 -21.43 -2.03 -0.03
C CYS A 119 -22.20 -3.29 -0.44
N ASN A 120 -21.48 -4.36 -0.80
CA ASN A 120 -22.09 -5.64 -1.16
C ASN A 120 -21.67 -6.69 -0.13
N PRO A 121 -22.61 -7.22 0.70
CA PRO A 121 -22.29 -8.22 1.72
C PRO A 121 -21.84 -9.55 1.12
N ASP A 122 -22.25 -9.84 -0.11
CA ASP A 122 -21.91 -11.09 -0.81
C ASP A 122 -20.56 -11.02 -1.53
N LEU A 123 -19.89 -9.86 -1.50
CA LEU A 123 -18.56 -9.71 -2.13
C LEU A 123 -17.52 -10.53 -1.38
N GLY A 124 -16.88 -11.46 -2.10
CA GLY A 124 -15.79 -12.28 -1.57
C GLY A 124 -14.63 -11.44 -1.03
N ARG A 125 -13.95 -11.97 -0.03
CA ARG A 125 -12.70 -11.37 0.48
C ARG A 125 -11.52 -11.94 -0.28
N HIS A 126 -10.45 -11.15 -0.39
CA HIS A 126 -9.22 -11.59 -1.04
C HIS A 126 -8.14 -11.89 0.00
N TYR A 127 -7.28 -12.87 -0.28
CA TYR A 127 -6.32 -13.34 0.71
C TYR A 127 -5.28 -12.29 1.13
N PRO A 128 -4.88 -11.29 0.34
CA PRO A 128 -4.00 -10.23 0.82
C PRO A 128 -4.59 -9.48 2.01
N THR A 129 -5.84 -9.06 1.90
CA THR A 129 -6.56 -8.41 3.02
C THR A 129 -6.65 -9.34 4.22
N ILE A 130 -7.08 -10.61 4.04
CA ILE A 130 -7.18 -11.58 5.14
C ILE A 130 -5.81 -11.89 5.75
N ASN A 131 -4.77 -12.06 4.93
CA ASN A 131 -3.40 -12.27 5.40
C ASN A 131 -2.96 -11.11 6.31
N LEU A 132 -3.09 -9.86 5.85
CA LEU A 132 -2.64 -8.71 6.65
C LEU A 132 -3.46 -8.55 7.93
N ILE A 133 -4.76 -8.77 7.89
CA ILE A 133 -5.60 -8.76 9.10
C ILE A 133 -5.09 -9.77 10.13
N LYS A 134 -4.77 -11.01 9.71
CA LYS A 134 -4.25 -12.07 10.59
C LYS A 134 -2.84 -11.78 11.07
N GLN A 135 -1.91 -11.49 10.16
CA GLN A 135 -0.51 -11.25 10.49
C GLN A 135 -0.32 -9.99 11.36
N LEU A 136 -1.11 -8.97 11.13
CA LEU A 136 -1.04 -7.72 11.89
C LEU A 136 -1.97 -7.71 13.11
N ARG A 137 -2.76 -8.78 13.30
CA ARG A 137 -3.70 -8.94 14.43
C ARG A 137 -4.71 -7.79 14.53
N LEU A 138 -5.16 -7.25 13.39
CA LEU A 138 -6.09 -6.12 13.37
C LEU A 138 -7.47 -6.47 13.95
N GLU A 139 -7.85 -7.75 13.93
CA GLU A 139 -9.07 -8.24 14.60
C GLU A 139 -9.03 -8.02 16.13
N LEU A 140 -7.83 -8.08 16.73
CA LEU A 140 -7.67 -7.95 18.18
C LEU A 140 -7.68 -6.48 18.64
N SER A 141 -7.25 -5.57 17.79
CA SER A 141 -7.28 -4.13 18.08
C SER A 141 -8.64 -3.49 17.76
N ASP A 142 -9.55 -4.21 17.12
CA ASP A 142 -10.83 -3.71 16.60
C ASP A 142 -10.67 -2.46 15.68
N THR A 143 -9.46 -2.26 15.15
CA THR A 143 -9.18 -1.16 14.21
C THR A 143 -9.87 -1.44 12.87
N PRO A 144 -10.73 -0.54 12.38
CA PRO A 144 -11.41 -0.73 11.10
C PRO A 144 -10.43 -0.85 9.93
N VAL A 145 -10.79 -1.70 8.95
CA VAL A 145 -10.01 -1.93 7.75
C VAL A 145 -10.85 -1.58 6.52
N VAL A 146 -10.27 -0.80 5.61
CA VAL A 146 -10.85 -0.48 4.29
C VAL A 146 -9.92 -1.00 3.22
N SER A 147 -10.42 -1.87 2.33
CA SER A 147 -9.64 -2.37 1.20
C SER A 147 -9.96 -1.60 -0.07
N VAL A 148 -8.96 -1.42 -0.93
CA VAL A 148 -9.07 -0.76 -2.24
C VAL A 148 -8.58 -1.72 -3.31
N SER A 149 -9.36 -1.87 -4.37
CA SER A 149 -9.06 -2.77 -5.48
C SER A 149 -8.04 -2.19 -6.48
N SER A 150 -7.52 -3.08 -7.32
CA SER A 150 -6.68 -2.78 -8.47
C SER A 150 -7.50 -2.88 -9.76
N CYS A 151 -7.70 -1.77 -10.48
CA CYS A 151 -8.46 -1.75 -11.73
C CYS A 151 -7.58 -2.16 -12.91
N GLN A 152 -7.90 -3.29 -13.57
CA GLN A 152 -7.06 -3.91 -14.60
C GLN A 152 -6.92 -3.09 -15.89
N ASN A 153 -7.89 -2.25 -16.23
CA ASN A 153 -7.85 -1.41 -17.43
C ASN A 153 -7.33 0.00 -17.17
N CYS A 154 -6.58 0.17 -16.08
CA CYS A 154 -5.85 1.38 -15.72
C CYS A 154 -4.35 1.23 -16.03
N ASP A 155 -3.69 2.35 -16.29
CA ASP A 155 -2.23 2.45 -16.32
C ASP A 155 -1.69 3.02 -14.99
N TRP A 156 -0.37 3.14 -14.88
CA TRP A 156 0.29 3.62 -13.68
C TRP A 156 -0.11 5.06 -13.27
N LYS A 157 -0.49 5.93 -14.22
CA LYS A 157 -0.96 7.30 -13.94
C LYS A 157 -2.35 7.28 -13.31
N HIS A 158 -3.21 6.37 -13.74
CA HIS A 158 -4.52 6.17 -13.14
C HIS A 158 -4.41 5.62 -11.71
N PHE A 159 -3.44 4.75 -11.43
CA PHE A 159 -3.17 4.29 -10.06
C PHE A 159 -2.71 5.42 -9.15
N LEU A 160 -1.79 6.28 -9.63
CA LEU A 160 -1.39 7.49 -8.88
C LEU A 160 -2.59 8.40 -8.64
N LYS A 161 -3.41 8.65 -9.66
CA LYS A 161 -4.61 9.51 -9.53
C LYS A 161 -5.62 8.93 -8.53
N SER A 162 -5.81 7.62 -8.52
CA SER A 162 -6.63 6.95 -7.49
C SER A 162 -6.10 7.23 -6.09
N GLY A 163 -4.78 7.14 -5.90
CA GLY A 163 -4.12 7.49 -4.65
C GLY A 163 -4.29 8.95 -4.25
N GLU A 164 -4.11 9.89 -5.18
CA GLU A 164 -4.32 11.33 -4.92
C GLU A 164 -5.73 11.61 -4.38
N VAL A 165 -6.75 11.00 -4.99
CA VAL A 165 -8.14 11.10 -4.55
C VAL A 165 -8.31 10.56 -3.12
N ILE A 166 -7.72 9.40 -2.83
CA ILE A 166 -7.76 8.80 -1.50
C ILE A 166 -7.08 9.69 -0.47
N GLY A 167 -5.88 10.20 -0.78
CA GLY A 167 -5.14 11.12 0.08
C GLY A 167 -5.94 12.39 0.38
N GLU A 168 -6.62 12.94 -0.63
CA GLU A 168 -7.46 14.13 -0.45
C GLU A 168 -8.69 13.83 0.42
N ALA A 169 -9.35 12.69 0.23
CA ALA A 169 -10.47 12.29 1.09
C ALA A 169 -10.04 12.12 2.56
N ILE A 170 -8.85 11.54 2.80
CA ILE A 170 -8.28 11.45 4.14
C ILE A 170 -8.04 12.84 4.72
N ARG A 171 -7.39 13.75 4.00
CA ARG A 171 -7.12 15.13 4.47
C ARG A 171 -8.39 15.91 4.81
N ARG A 172 -9.48 15.70 4.05
CA ARG A 172 -10.79 16.33 4.32
C ARG A 172 -11.52 15.72 5.52
N SER A 173 -11.12 14.53 5.95
CA SER A 173 -11.66 13.88 7.15
C SER A 173 -10.98 14.39 8.42
N GLU A 174 -11.30 13.75 9.56
CA GLU A 174 -10.59 13.92 10.83
C GLU A 174 -9.82 12.66 11.24
N LEU A 175 -9.73 11.68 10.32
CA LEU A 175 -9.19 10.37 10.58
C LEU A 175 -7.66 10.35 10.60
N LYS A 176 -7.12 9.53 11.47
CA LYS A 176 -5.72 9.09 11.48
C LYS A 176 -5.64 7.76 10.74
N VAL A 177 -4.93 7.71 9.64
CA VAL A 177 -4.91 6.54 8.75
C VAL A 177 -3.49 6.00 8.62
N VAL A 178 -3.35 4.68 8.67
CA VAL A 178 -2.17 3.96 8.21
C VAL A 178 -2.52 3.26 6.91
N MET A 179 -1.65 3.35 5.91
CA MET A 179 -1.86 2.73 4.60
C MET A 179 -0.91 1.55 4.39
N LEU A 180 -1.42 0.47 3.83
CA LEU A 180 -0.66 -0.75 3.51
C LEU A 180 -0.77 -1.05 2.01
N ALA A 181 0.32 -0.89 1.29
CA ALA A 181 0.46 -1.35 -0.09
C ALA A 181 0.75 -2.85 -0.08
N SER A 182 -0.29 -3.67 -0.24
CA SER A 182 -0.19 -5.12 -0.15
C SER A 182 0.19 -5.72 -1.49
N GLY A 183 1.45 -6.15 -1.61
CA GLY A 183 1.95 -6.73 -2.86
C GLY A 183 3.46 -6.94 -2.87
N ALA A 184 3.90 -7.78 -3.81
CA ALA A 184 5.30 -7.99 -4.13
C ALA A 184 5.82 -6.90 -5.08
N LEU A 185 7.15 -6.74 -5.14
CA LEU A 185 7.85 -6.04 -6.20
C LEU A 185 7.76 -6.87 -7.49
N SER A 186 8.87 -7.24 -8.13
CA SER A 186 8.79 -8.05 -9.34
C SER A 186 7.97 -9.31 -9.12
N HIS A 187 6.96 -9.52 -9.98
CA HIS A 187 5.98 -10.59 -9.82
C HIS A 187 5.93 -11.49 -11.06
N LYS A 188 7.01 -12.25 -11.23
CA LYS A 188 7.10 -13.26 -12.29
C LYS A 188 7.35 -14.61 -11.65
N PHE A 189 6.38 -15.51 -11.75
CA PHE A 189 6.52 -16.87 -11.26
C PHE A 189 7.56 -17.65 -12.04
N ASN A 190 8.32 -18.48 -11.33
CA ASN A 190 9.09 -19.56 -11.95
C ASN A 190 8.14 -20.64 -12.50
N GLY A 191 8.61 -21.42 -13.47
CA GLY A 191 7.82 -22.50 -14.05
C GLY A 191 7.33 -23.52 -13.02
N ILE A 192 6.29 -24.28 -13.37
CA ILE A 192 5.67 -25.24 -12.44
C ILE A 192 6.64 -26.34 -12.00
N ASP A 193 7.58 -26.69 -12.85
CA ASP A 193 8.63 -27.69 -12.64
C ASP A 193 9.93 -27.11 -12.07
N TRP A 194 9.96 -25.79 -11.79
CA TRP A 194 11.13 -25.12 -11.26
C TRP A 194 11.55 -25.69 -9.89
N LYS A 195 12.84 -25.85 -9.72
CA LYS A 195 13.45 -26.24 -8.45
C LYS A 195 14.24 -25.07 -7.88
N PRO A 196 14.09 -24.79 -6.56
CA PRO A 196 14.86 -23.73 -5.90
C PRO A 196 16.37 -23.91 -6.08
N ASN A 197 17.07 -22.81 -6.33
CA ASN A 197 18.53 -22.77 -6.34
C ASN A 197 19.14 -22.79 -4.93
N HIS A 198 18.30 -22.57 -3.93
CA HIS A 198 18.69 -22.50 -2.53
C HIS A 198 17.79 -23.44 -1.69
N PRO A 199 18.30 -24.10 -0.64
CA PRO A 199 17.51 -25.01 0.19
C PRO A 199 16.35 -24.34 0.94
N ARG A 200 16.39 -23.01 1.14
CA ARG A 200 15.27 -22.23 1.67
C ARG A 200 14.40 -21.73 0.54
N ILE A 201 13.07 -21.88 0.67
CA ILE A 201 12.13 -21.35 -0.33
C ILE A 201 12.12 -19.81 -0.32
N PHE A 202 12.14 -19.19 0.86
CA PHE A 202 12.30 -17.75 1.02
C PHE A 202 13.78 -17.40 1.04
N HIS A 203 14.32 -17.04 -0.12
CA HIS A 203 15.70 -16.61 -0.28
C HIS A 203 15.85 -15.76 -1.56
N GLU A 204 16.66 -14.72 -1.52
CA GLU A 204 16.82 -13.79 -2.65
C GLU A 204 17.29 -14.49 -3.94
N SER A 205 18.08 -15.55 -3.85
CA SER A 205 18.57 -16.31 -5.02
C SER A 205 17.49 -17.07 -5.80
N ASN A 206 16.28 -17.17 -5.26
CA ASN A 206 15.15 -17.84 -5.91
C ASN A 206 14.31 -16.88 -6.78
N VAL A 207 14.77 -15.66 -7.01
CA VAL A 207 14.15 -14.71 -7.92
C VAL A 207 14.10 -15.25 -9.35
N SER A 208 13.09 -14.84 -10.12
CA SER A 208 12.87 -15.37 -11.46
C SER A 208 13.96 -15.01 -12.46
N SER A 209 14.65 -13.88 -12.27
CA SER A 209 15.83 -13.50 -13.04
C SER A 209 16.72 -12.52 -12.28
N PRO A 210 18.06 -12.49 -12.58
CA PRO A 210 18.95 -11.47 -12.03
C PRO A 210 18.52 -10.03 -12.31
N GLU A 211 17.90 -9.78 -13.45
CA GLU A 211 17.41 -8.46 -13.86
C GLU A 211 16.24 -8.02 -12.99
N ASN A 212 15.32 -8.94 -12.65
CA ASN A 212 14.21 -8.65 -11.71
C ASN A 212 14.77 -8.32 -10.33
N MET A 213 15.71 -9.11 -9.81
CA MET A 213 16.35 -8.83 -8.53
C MET A 213 17.08 -7.48 -8.53
N ALA A 214 17.79 -7.16 -9.59
CA ALA A 214 18.50 -5.88 -9.70
C ALA A 214 17.53 -4.69 -9.75
N SER A 215 16.40 -4.84 -10.45
CA SER A 215 15.34 -3.83 -10.52
C SER A 215 14.70 -3.61 -9.14
N ASP A 216 14.35 -4.69 -8.44
CA ASP A 216 13.78 -4.63 -7.09
C ASP A 216 14.74 -3.95 -6.10
N LYS A 217 16.03 -4.31 -6.11
CA LYS A 217 17.03 -3.70 -5.24
C LYS A 217 17.20 -2.20 -5.50
N ARG A 218 17.16 -1.77 -6.78
CA ARG A 218 17.17 -0.32 -7.11
C ARG A 218 15.93 0.39 -6.58
N ALA A 219 14.76 -0.24 -6.67
CA ALA A 219 13.53 0.33 -6.14
C ALA A 219 13.58 0.46 -4.61
N ILE A 220 14.03 -0.58 -3.90
CA ILE A 220 14.21 -0.59 -2.45
C ILE A 220 15.17 0.53 -2.02
N GLU A 221 16.30 0.69 -2.71
CA GLU A 221 17.27 1.75 -2.44
C GLU A 221 16.66 3.15 -2.64
N ARG A 222 15.93 3.38 -3.74
CA ARG A 222 15.23 4.64 -3.99
C ARG A 222 14.15 4.92 -2.94
N MET A 223 13.38 3.92 -2.56
CA MET A 223 12.39 4.03 -1.47
C MET A 223 13.06 4.38 -0.14
N ALA A 224 14.17 3.71 0.20
CA ALA A 224 14.91 3.99 1.43
C ALA A 224 15.46 5.43 1.48
N MET A 225 15.78 6.01 0.33
CA MET A 225 16.25 7.40 0.21
C MET A 225 15.12 8.43 0.11
N GLY A 226 13.85 8.01 -0.05
CA GLY A 226 12.73 8.91 -0.32
C GLY A 226 12.73 9.47 -1.74
N ARG A 227 13.36 8.78 -2.69
CA ARG A 227 13.48 9.18 -4.10
C ARG A 227 12.41 8.53 -4.97
N HIS A 228 11.16 8.71 -4.58
CA HIS A 228 10.01 8.14 -5.27
C HIS A 228 9.81 8.73 -6.68
N ASP A 229 10.20 9.99 -6.88
CA ASP A 229 10.23 10.65 -8.18
C ASP A 229 11.11 9.89 -9.20
N GLU A 230 12.22 9.31 -8.78
CA GLU A 230 13.07 8.51 -9.66
C GLU A 230 12.45 7.16 -10.01
N ILE A 231 11.67 6.57 -9.10
CA ILE A 231 10.89 5.37 -9.41
C ILE A 231 9.88 5.69 -10.52
N LEU A 232 9.16 6.80 -10.40
CA LEU A 232 8.20 7.24 -11.41
C LEU A 232 8.86 7.61 -12.75
N ALA A 233 10.01 8.30 -12.71
CA ALA A 233 10.74 8.68 -13.90
C ALA A 233 11.23 7.47 -14.73
N HIS A 234 11.51 6.33 -14.08
CA HIS A 234 11.95 5.09 -14.73
C HIS A 234 10.85 4.04 -14.84
N TRP A 235 9.58 4.42 -14.61
CA TRP A 235 8.49 3.44 -14.55
C TRP A 235 8.34 2.65 -15.85
N ASP A 236 8.24 3.33 -16.98
CA ASP A 236 8.01 2.70 -18.28
C ASP A 236 9.24 1.93 -18.80
N GLU A 237 10.44 2.38 -18.46
CA GLU A 237 11.71 1.80 -18.93
C GLU A 237 12.17 0.60 -18.11
N ASP A 238 11.95 0.61 -16.79
CA ASP A 238 12.42 -0.44 -15.87
C ASP A 238 11.27 -1.23 -15.26
N TYR A 239 10.44 -0.59 -14.41
CA TYR A 239 9.47 -1.31 -13.57
C TYR A 239 8.30 -1.91 -14.34
N ARG A 240 7.88 -1.27 -15.42
CA ARG A 240 6.86 -1.83 -16.32
C ARG A 240 7.37 -3.04 -17.09
N GLN A 241 8.66 -3.10 -17.41
CA GLN A 241 9.28 -4.25 -18.11
C GLN A 241 9.52 -5.43 -17.15
N ARG A 242 9.55 -5.17 -15.86
CA ARG A 242 9.67 -6.14 -14.77
C ARG A 242 8.50 -5.95 -13.81
N PRO A 243 7.27 -6.31 -14.27
CA PRO A 243 6.06 -5.84 -13.63
C PRO A 243 5.99 -6.29 -12.18
N TRP A 244 5.69 -5.31 -11.33
CA TRP A 244 5.31 -5.56 -9.96
C TRP A 244 3.92 -6.17 -9.90
N GLU A 245 3.59 -6.76 -8.78
CA GLU A 245 2.28 -7.36 -8.58
C GLU A 245 1.15 -6.36 -8.86
N ALA A 246 0.10 -6.82 -9.52
CA ALA A 246 -1.00 -5.96 -10.00
C ALA A 246 -0.51 -4.71 -10.77
N PHE A 247 0.54 -4.85 -11.57
CA PHE A 247 1.16 -3.76 -12.33
C PHE A 247 1.65 -2.59 -11.44
N GLY A 248 1.93 -2.87 -10.16
CA GLY A 248 2.36 -1.90 -9.17
C GLY A 248 1.23 -1.03 -8.58
N ALA A 249 -0.03 -1.38 -8.83
CA ALA A 249 -1.18 -0.60 -8.38
C ALA A 249 -1.13 -0.29 -6.88
N HIS A 250 -0.81 -1.29 -6.05
CA HIS A 250 -0.72 -1.15 -4.60
C HIS A 250 0.25 -0.04 -4.17
N TYR A 251 1.48 -0.05 -4.71
CA TYR A 251 2.49 0.97 -4.41
C TYR A 251 2.14 2.34 -5.00
N LEU A 252 1.67 2.38 -6.25
CA LEU A 252 1.35 3.63 -6.94
C LEU A 252 0.14 4.35 -6.32
N GLN A 253 -0.88 3.60 -5.88
CA GLN A 253 -2.01 4.17 -5.15
C GLN A 253 -1.55 4.73 -3.79
N MET A 254 -0.73 3.98 -3.04
CA MET A 254 -0.12 4.47 -1.80
C MET A 254 0.71 5.74 -2.06
N LEU A 255 1.58 5.71 -3.06
CA LEU A 255 2.43 6.84 -3.41
C LEU A 255 1.61 8.06 -3.83
N GLY A 256 0.55 7.89 -4.61
CA GLY A 256 -0.37 8.97 -4.99
C GLY A 256 -0.98 9.65 -3.76
N ALA A 257 -1.41 8.87 -2.76
CA ALA A 257 -1.97 9.40 -1.51
C ALA A 257 -0.94 10.18 -0.68
N LEU A 258 0.34 9.82 -0.80
CA LEU A 258 1.48 10.49 -0.16
C LEU A 258 2.03 11.70 -0.94
N GLY A 259 1.38 12.10 -2.05
CA GLY A 259 1.79 13.25 -2.85
C GLY A 259 2.55 12.94 -4.15
N GLY A 260 2.56 11.68 -4.57
CA GLY A 260 3.12 11.25 -5.86
C GLY A 260 4.62 11.56 -5.99
N ALA A 261 5.01 12.24 -7.05
CA ALA A 261 6.41 12.62 -7.30
C ALA A 261 6.99 13.59 -6.25
N ALA A 262 6.14 14.28 -5.49
CA ALA A 262 6.59 15.18 -4.41
C ALA A 262 6.85 14.43 -3.09
N CYS A 263 6.44 13.17 -2.97
CA CYS A 263 6.69 12.38 -1.77
C CYS A 263 8.18 12.24 -1.48
N ARG A 264 8.57 12.49 -0.24
CA ARG A 264 9.95 12.34 0.25
C ARG A 264 10.05 11.42 1.47
N ALA A 265 8.97 10.69 1.75
CA ALA A 265 8.94 9.73 2.86
C ALA A 265 10.02 8.66 2.65
N LYS A 266 10.91 8.50 3.63
CA LYS A 266 11.98 7.50 3.57
C LYS A 266 11.47 6.15 4.05
N GLY A 267 11.81 5.10 3.29
CA GLY A 267 11.46 3.72 3.63
C GLY A 267 12.49 3.09 4.56
N GLU A 268 12.04 2.55 5.67
CA GLU A 268 12.81 1.68 6.55
C GLU A 268 12.48 0.23 6.22
N ALA A 269 13.49 -0.59 5.92
CA ALA A 269 13.28 -2.02 5.71
C ALA A 269 12.94 -2.70 7.04
N LEU A 270 11.78 -3.32 7.11
CA LEU A 270 11.33 -4.09 8.27
C LEU A 270 11.59 -5.59 8.12
N SER A 271 12.07 -6.03 6.97
CA SER A 271 12.47 -7.40 6.71
C SER A 271 13.63 -7.44 5.71
N ALA A 272 14.29 -8.59 5.61
CA ALA A 272 15.15 -8.88 4.47
C ALA A 272 14.33 -8.93 3.17
N TYR A 273 14.99 -8.66 2.03
CA TYR A 273 14.45 -8.96 0.72
C TYR A 273 14.54 -10.45 0.47
N GLU A 274 13.40 -11.10 0.37
CA GLU A 274 13.28 -12.53 0.15
C GLU A 274 12.46 -12.83 -1.09
N ASN A 275 12.73 -13.95 -1.68
CA ASN A 275 12.02 -14.41 -2.86
C ASN A 275 11.31 -15.72 -2.58
N ALA A 276 10.10 -15.86 -3.12
CA ALA A 276 9.37 -17.09 -3.09
C ALA A 276 8.83 -17.38 -4.48
N ARG A 277 9.27 -18.46 -5.12
CA ARG A 277 8.84 -18.89 -6.46
C ARG A 277 8.94 -17.83 -7.56
N GLY A 278 9.93 -16.96 -7.46
CA GLY A 278 10.22 -15.96 -8.46
C GLY A 278 9.78 -14.52 -8.12
N THR A 279 8.93 -14.34 -7.12
CA THR A 279 8.43 -13.01 -6.73
C THR A 279 9.31 -12.34 -5.68
N GLY A 280 9.58 -11.03 -5.81
CA GLY A 280 10.40 -10.27 -4.87
C GLY A 280 9.60 -9.67 -3.72
N ASN A 281 9.94 -10.00 -2.48
CA ASN A 281 9.17 -9.63 -1.29
C ASN A 281 10.02 -8.91 -0.25
N ILE A 282 9.46 -7.85 0.32
CA ILE A 282 10.05 -7.10 1.42
C ILE A 282 8.94 -6.38 2.19
N HIS A 283 9.15 -6.12 3.47
CA HIS A 283 8.36 -5.16 4.22
C HIS A 283 9.15 -3.88 4.40
N MET A 284 8.52 -2.74 4.06
CA MET A 284 9.10 -1.41 4.27
C MET A 284 8.08 -0.50 4.93
N TRP A 285 8.52 0.27 5.91
CA TRP A 285 7.72 1.33 6.55
C TRP A 285 8.17 2.69 6.05
N PHE A 286 7.21 3.56 5.73
CA PHE A 286 7.44 4.94 5.32
C PHE A 286 6.92 5.87 6.41
N ASP A 287 7.83 6.63 7.01
CA ASP A 287 7.46 7.67 7.97
C ASP A 287 6.96 8.90 7.23
N THR A 288 5.72 9.29 7.51
CA THR A 288 5.07 10.44 6.86
C THR A 288 5.14 11.72 7.70
N SER A 289 5.74 11.68 8.90
CA SER A 289 5.82 12.84 9.79
C SER A 289 6.58 14.00 9.18
N ALA A 290 7.66 13.74 8.44
CA ALA A 290 8.46 14.76 7.76
C ALA A 290 7.75 15.44 6.59
N SER A 291 6.74 14.81 5.97
CA SER A 291 5.96 15.41 4.89
C SER A 291 4.87 16.35 5.41
N ALA A 292 4.33 16.11 6.59
CA ALA A 292 3.35 16.98 7.23
C ALA A 292 3.96 18.35 7.60
N ASP A 293 5.22 18.39 8.02
CA ASP A 293 5.94 19.63 8.34
C ASP A 293 6.29 20.45 7.08
N ALA A 294 6.58 19.79 5.96
CA ALA A 294 6.85 20.46 4.69
C ALA A 294 5.57 21.09 4.10
N ASP A 295 4.43 20.42 4.16
CA ASP A 295 3.14 20.94 3.70
C ASP A 295 2.64 22.07 4.60
N ALA A 296 2.86 21.99 5.92
CA ALA A 296 2.55 23.06 6.85
C ALA A 296 3.41 24.31 6.59
N SER A 297 4.70 24.16 6.29
CA SER A 297 5.60 25.25 5.95
C SER A 297 5.31 25.87 4.58
N ALA A 298 4.93 25.05 3.58
CA ALA A 298 4.54 25.52 2.26
C ALA A 298 3.22 26.29 2.28
N SER A 299 2.23 25.82 3.04
CA SER A 299 0.93 26.52 3.22
C SER A 299 1.09 27.82 4.04
N ALA A 300 1.99 27.85 5.03
CA ALA A 300 2.32 29.06 5.78
C ALA A 300 3.04 30.11 4.91
N SER A 301 3.95 29.68 4.03
CA SER A 301 4.65 30.58 3.09
C SER A 301 3.71 31.12 1.99
N ALA A 302 2.79 30.30 1.48
CA ALA A 302 1.79 30.72 0.50
C ALA A 302 0.79 31.73 1.09
N SER A 303 0.36 31.54 2.35
CA SER A 303 -0.52 32.49 3.04
C SER A 303 0.22 33.79 3.40
N ALA A 304 1.49 33.74 3.75
CA ALA A 304 2.31 34.94 4.00
C ALA A 304 2.54 35.77 2.71
N SER A 305 2.76 35.12 1.57
CA SER A 305 2.89 35.78 0.26
C SER A 305 1.59 36.45 -0.17
N ALA A 306 0.44 35.76 -0.01
CA ALA A 306 -0.87 36.32 -0.34
C ALA A 306 -1.23 37.54 0.54
N TYR A 307 -0.79 37.56 1.81
CA TYR A 307 -0.98 38.70 2.70
C TYR A 307 -0.08 39.90 2.33
N SER A 308 1.17 39.63 1.90
CA SER A 308 2.08 40.70 1.47
C SER A 308 1.62 41.38 0.17
N ASP A 309 1.10 40.62 -0.79
CA ASP A 309 0.60 41.12 -2.05
C ASP A 309 -0.70 41.91 -1.88
N ALA A 310 -1.60 41.51 -0.98
CA ALA A 310 -2.80 42.23 -0.65
C ALA A 310 -2.51 43.59 0.05
N TYR A 311 -1.43 43.65 0.85
CA TYR A 311 -1.02 44.90 1.53
C TYR A 311 -0.31 45.87 0.57
N ALA A 312 0.44 45.35 -0.42
CA ALA A 312 1.07 46.16 -1.45
C ALA A 312 0.04 46.84 -2.37
N ASP A 313 -1.02 46.11 -2.76
CA ASP A 313 -2.09 46.64 -3.63
C ASP A 313 -2.98 47.66 -2.92
N ALA A 314 -3.20 47.53 -1.61
CA ALA A 314 -3.93 48.52 -0.81
C ALA A 314 -3.14 49.81 -0.59
N SER A 315 -1.80 49.76 -0.52
CA SER A 315 -0.96 50.93 -0.31
C SER A 315 -0.76 51.78 -1.58
N THR A 316 -0.91 51.21 -2.76
CA THR A 316 -0.85 51.91 -4.06
C THR A 316 -2.14 52.63 -4.39
N LYS A 317 -3.29 52.14 -3.95
CA LYS A 317 -4.58 52.82 -4.14
C LYS A 317 -4.84 54.01 -3.20
N ALA A 318 -4.13 54.10 -2.08
CA ALA A 318 -4.24 55.20 -1.11
C ALA A 318 -3.37 56.42 -1.45
N LYS A 319 -2.51 56.37 -2.47
CA LYS A 319 -1.63 57.46 -2.91
C LYS A 319 -2.04 58.14 -4.23
N GLY A 320 -3.20 57.80 -4.76
CA GLY A 320 -3.77 58.28 -6.02
C GLY A 320 -5.12 58.98 -5.94
N SER A 321 -5.49 59.54 -4.77
CA SER A 321 -6.69 60.39 -4.62
C SER A 321 -6.35 61.73 -3.96
#